data_4498538d73e9559094456d567f280820
#
_entry.id   4498538d73e9559094456d567f280820
#
_cell.length_a   1.000
_cell.length_b   1.000
_cell.length_c   1.000
_cell.angle_alpha   90.00
_cell.angle_beta   90.00
_cell.angle_gamma   90.00
#
_symmetry.space_group_name_H-M   'P 1'
#
loop_
_entity.id
_entity.type
_entity.pdbx_description
1 polymer ?
#
loop_
_entity_poly.entity_id
_entity_poly.type
_entity_poly.pdbx_seq_one_letter_code
_entity_poly.pdbx_strand_id
1 'polypeptide(L)'
;MRKFFLFFLLACLSAAVAEAQPDFHAGFGGFGGAEPDFKDVNYAGDDLEAHRLDIYLPKTDGGSYKAVVAIYGSAWFSNNMKAITYFSLGKPLVEAGFAVICINHRSSGDAKYPAQIHDVKAAIRFIRANAAKFKIDASFIGITGFSSGGHLSSMAGVTNGLKDAEGEVGGNLTFSSEVNAVVDWFGPVDMSRMNKCETVNDEKSPEAALIGGAPKDNPEKVKEISPVSYVAKAEKLPKFLVVHGDADNVVPYCQSKFFSEELRKKGVLEEFITVPDGQHGPVTFNEDTYKKMTEFFKKEAGMK
;
A
#
# COMPACT_ATOMS: atom_id res chain seq x y z
N MET A 1 -33.80 -53.81 -0.68
CA MET A 1 -32.75 -53.34 -1.58
C MET A 1 -33.13 -51.97 -2.11
N ARG A 2 -32.70 -50.92 -1.48
CA ARG A 2 -32.70 -49.50 -1.93
C ARG A 2 -32.46 -48.62 -0.71
N LYS A 3 -31.20 -48.32 -0.42
CA LYS A 3 -30.72 -47.21 0.40
C LYS A 3 -29.20 -47.24 0.42
N PHE A 4 -28.54 -46.76 -0.61
CA PHE A 4 -27.13 -46.38 -0.65
C PHE A 4 -26.89 -45.59 -1.94
N PHE A 5 -27.23 -44.31 -1.97
CA PHE A 5 -26.77 -43.35 -2.96
C PHE A 5 -27.27 -41.95 -2.52
N LEU A 6 -26.67 -41.37 -1.51
CA LEU A 6 -26.79 -39.94 -1.23
C LEU A 6 -25.76 -39.51 -0.16
N PHE A 7 -24.49 -39.63 -0.43
CA PHE A 7 -23.42 -39.08 0.40
C PHE A 7 -22.10 -38.92 -0.38
N PHE A 8 -22.15 -38.37 -1.61
CA PHE A 8 -20.93 -38.09 -2.36
C PHE A 8 -21.05 -36.85 -3.25
N LEU A 9 -21.77 -35.82 -2.83
CA LEU A 9 -21.89 -34.59 -3.60
C LEU A 9 -21.72 -33.31 -2.79
N LEU A 10 -21.10 -33.38 -1.60
CA LEU A 10 -20.83 -32.18 -0.80
C LEU A 10 -19.35 -31.98 -0.48
N ALA A 11 -18.44 -32.76 -1.07
CA ALA A 11 -16.99 -32.62 -0.85
C ALA A 11 -16.23 -31.96 -2.02
N CYS A 12 -16.90 -31.58 -3.10
CA CYS A 12 -16.23 -31.00 -4.28
C CYS A 12 -16.43 -29.48 -4.45
N LEU A 13 -17.13 -28.78 -3.55
CA LEU A 13 -17.31 -27.32 -3.65
C LEU A 13 -16.41 -26.53 -2.70
N SER A 14 -15.60 -27.17 -1.86
CA SER A 14 -14.63 -26.47 -1.01
C SER A 14 -13.20 -26.44 -1.56
N ALA A 15 -12.92 -27.13 -2.66
CA ALA A 15 -11.59 -27.15 -3.29
C ALA A 15 -11.41 -26.15 -4.45
N ALA A 16 -12.48 -25.56 -4.96
CA ALA A 16 -12.40 -24.66 -6.14
C ALA A 16 -12.14 -23.19 -5.83
N VAL A 17 -12.06 -22.81 -4.55
CA VAL A 17 -11.71 -21.42 -4.15
C VAL A 17 -10.22 -21.29 -3.77
N ALA A 18 -9.50 -22.41 -3.66
CA ALA A 18 -8.07 -22.42 -3.30
C ALA A 18 -7.11 -22.36 -4.51
N GLU A 19 -7.60 -22.45 -5.75
CA GLU A 19 -6.73 -22.55 -6.96
C GLU A 19 -6.56 -21.26 -7.76
N ALA A 20 -7.02 -20.11 -7.27
CA ALA A 20 -6.86 -18.83 -7.97
C ALA A 20 -6.02 -17.79 -7.20
N GLN A 21 -5.20 -18.19 -6.26
CA GLN A 21 -4.12 -17.34 -5.79
C GLN A 21 -2.87 -17.68 -6.59
N PRO A 22 -2.35 -16.76 -7.43
CA PRO A 22 -1.02 -16.95 -7.98
C PRO A 22 -0.07 -17.08 -6.78
N ASP A 23 0.78 -18.09 -6.79
CA ASP A 23 1.79 -18.35 -5.76
C ASP A 23 2.78 -17.17 -5.70
N PHE A 24 2.40 -16.10 -5.01
CA PHE A 24 3.27 -14.96 -4.70
C PHE A 24 4.50 -15.39 -3.89
N HIS A 25 4.45 -16.56 -3.28
CA HIS A 25 5.56 -17.12 -2.50
C HIS A 25 6.63 -17.81 -3.34
N ALA A 26 6.35 -18.24 -4.57
CA ALA A 26 7.29 -19.01 -5.38
C ALA A 26 8.45 -18.18 -5.97
N GLY A 27 8.35 -16.84 -5.99
CA GLY A 27 9.41 -15.94 -6.49
C GLY A 27 10.38 -15.41 -5.44
N PHE A 28 10.11 -15.60 -4.16
CA PHE A 28 10.88 -14.99 -3.06
C PHE A 28 11.63 -16.01 -2.17
N GLY A 29 11.69 -17.27 -2.57
CA GLY A 29 12.43 -18.30 -1.85
C GLY A 29 13.94 -18.19 -2.07
N GLY A 30 14.68 -17.72 -1.05
CA GLY A 30 16.14 -17.78 -1.02
C GLY A 30 16.88 -16.48 -0.76
N PHE A 31 16.23 -15.43 -0.33
CA PHE A 31 16.93 -14.20 0.09
C PHE A 31 17.41 -14.36 1.54
N GLY A 32 18.72 -14.42 1.75
CA GLY A 32 19.33 -14.26 3.06
C GLY A 32 18.79 -12.98 3.69
N GLY A 33 17.95 -13.13 4.73
CA GLY A 33 17.13 -12.04 5.25
C GLY A 33 18.00 -10.94 5.87
N ALA A 34 17.86 -9.72 5.37
CA ALA A 34 18.29 -8.59 6.16
C ALA A 34 17.39 -8.49 7.39
N GLU A 35 17.97 -8.62 8.57
CA GLU A 35 17.24 -8.39 9.82
C GLU A 35 16.96 -6.89 9.98
N PRO A 36 15.75 -6.49 10.39
CA PRO A 36 15.45 -5.10 10.69
C PRO A 36 16.24 -4.62 11.90
N ASP A 37 16.60 -3.35 11.92
CA ASP A 37 17.27 -2.71 13.07
C ASP A 37 16.30 -2.58 14.27
N PHE A 38 14.99 -2.45 13.98
CA PHE A 38 13.92 -2.54 14.98
C PHE A 38 12.81 -3.42 14.45
N LYS A 39 12.58 -4.55 15.12
CA LYS A 39 11.64 -5.59 14.69
C LYS A 39 10.36 -5.58 15.52
N ASP A 40 9.23 -5.86 14.87
CA ASP A 40 7.92 -6.07 15.50
C ASP A 40 7.50 -4.94 16.47
N VAL A 41 7.87 -3.70 16.12
CA VAL A 41 7.52 -2.53 16.92
C VAL A 41 6.02 -2.27 16.81
N ASN A 42 5.30 -2.32 17.94
CA ASN A 42 3.87 -2.01 17.97
C ASN A 42 3.66 -0.49 17.96
N TYR A 43 2.86 0.02 16.99
CA TYR A 43 2.60 1.44 16.83
C TYR A 43 1.26 1.90 17.42
N ALA A 44 0.41 0.96 17.82
CA ALA A 44 -0.93 1.25 18.34
C ALA A 44 -1.03 1.13 19.88
N GLY A 45 -0.09 0.43 20.52
CA GLY A 45 -0.13 0.18 21.96
C GLY A 45 -1.04 -0.96 22.37
N ASP A 46 -1.38 -1.84 21.43
CA ASP A 46 -2.15 -3.07 21.63
C ASP A 46 -1.32 -4.32 21.27
N ASP A 47 -1.94 -5.49 21.27
CA ASP A 47 -1.27 -6.75 20.98
C ASP A 47 -1.52 -7.27 19.55
N LEU A 48 -2.14 -6.48 18.67
CA LEU A 48 -2.47 -6.93 17.32
C LEU A 48 -1.23 -7.05 16.44
N GLU A 49 -1.10 -8.16 15.73
CA GLU A 49 -0.05 -8.34 14.70
C GLU A 49 -0.19 -7.31 13.57
N ALA A 50 -1.42 -6.93 13.25
CA ALA A 50 -1.73 -5.88 12.28
C ALA A 50 -1.12 -4.51 12.63
N HIS A 51 -0.81 -4.25 13.90
CA HIS A 51 -0.26 -2.98 14.37
C HIS A 51 1.25 -3.03 14.62
N ARG A 52 1.95 -3.93 13.95
CA ARG A 52 3.41 -4.05 14.02
C ARG A 52 4.10 -3.48 12.79
N LEU A 53 5.28 -2.93 13.00
CA LEU A 53 6.16 -2.46 11.93
C LEU A 53 7.60 -2.90 12.18
N ASP A 54 8.38 -2.96 11.09
CA ASP A 54 9.82 -3.17 11.12
C ASP A 54 10.53 -1.94 10.54
N ILE A 55 11.69 -1.59 11.11
CA ILE A 55 12.50 -0.46 10.64
C ILE A 55 13.86 -0.98 10.20
N TYR A 56 14.25 -0.62 8.99
CA TYR A 56 15.55 -0.91 8.41
C TYR A 56 16.31 0.40 8.20
N LEU A 57 17.52 0.48 8.73
CA LEU A 57 18.36 1.68 8.64
C LEU A 57 19.47 1.49 7.61
N PRO A 58 19.91 2.57 6.94
CA PRO A 58 21.12 2.54 6.13
C PRO A 58 22.34 2.14 6.97
N LYS A 59 23.26 1.36 6.37
CA LYS A 59 24.50 0.93 7.03
C LYS A 59 25.61 1.99 6.94
N THR A 60 25.25 3.24 7.16
CA THR A 60 26.14 4.42 7.15
C THR A 60 26.13 5.07 8.51
N ASP A 61 27.21 5.76 8.88
CA ASP A 61 27.32 6.49 10.15
C ASP A 61 26.54 7.82 10.15
N GLY A 62 25.32 7.82 9.65
CA GLY A 62 24.41 8.97 9.69
C GLY A 62 23.71 9.09 11.05
N GLY A 63 23.57 10.30 11.57
CA GLY A 63 22.90 10.55 12.86
C GLY A 63 21.41 10.25 12.82
N SER A 64 20.72 10.71 11.78
CA SER A 64 19.29 10.45 11.49
C SER A 64 19.05 10.40 9.99
N TYR A 65 18.03 9.65 9.57
CA TYR A 65 17.74 9.36 8.18
C TYR A 65 16.35 9.86 7.80
N LYS A 66 16.20 10.43 6.62
CA LYS A 66 14.90 10.63 5.98
C LYS A 66 14.20 9.28 5.85
N ALA A 67 12.88 9.27 5.96
CA ALA A 67 12.14 8.02 6.08
C ALA A 67 11.20 7.78 4.90
N VAL A 68 11.00 6.48 4.56
CA VAL A 68 9.96 6.04 3.64
C VAL A 68 9.16 4.92 4.30
N VAL A 69 7.86 5.10 4.43
CA VAL A 69 6.92 4.06 4.84
C VAL A 69 6.61 3.19 3.63
N ALA A 70 6.66 1.88 3.79
CA ALA A 70 6.45 0.92 2.72
C ALA A 70 5.34 -0.09 3.07
N ILE A 71 4.39 -0.30 2.13
CA ILE A 71 3.17 -1.08 2.33
C ILE A 71 3.06 -2.18 1.28
N TYR A 72 2.83 -3.42 1.71
CA TYR A 72 2.64 -4.57 0.83
C TYR A 72 1.28 -4.58 0.11
N GLY A 73 1.21 -5.33 -1.00
CA GLY A 73 -0.03 -5.71 -1.65
C GLY A 73 -0.53 -7.06 -1.15
N SER A 74 -1.84 -7.17 -0.94
CA SER A 74 -2.52 -8.39 -0.50
C SER A 74 -4.00 -8.40 -0.83
N ALA A 75 -4.46 -7.53 -1.74
CA ALA A 75 -5.88 -7.24 -1.95
C ALA A 75 -6.62 -6.93 -0.62
N TRP A 76 -5.91 -6.33 0.33
CA TRP A 76 -6.36 -6.03 1.72
C TRP A 76 -6.71 -7.26 2.56
N PHE A 77 -6.36 -8.48 2.15
CA PHE A 77 -6.71 -9.71 2.88
C PHE A 77 -5.69 -10.13 3.95
N SER A 78 -4.50 -9.55 3.96
CA SER A 78 -3.46 -9.89 4.93
C SER A 78 -3.18 -8.77 5.92
N ASN A 79 -2.75 -9.15 7.13
CA ASN A 79 -2.40 -8.25 8.22
C ASN A 79 -0.98 -8.46 8.76
N ASN A 80 -0.14 -9.26 8.09
CA ASN A 80 1.17 -9.70 8.61
C ASN A 80 2.25 -9.89 7.53
N MET A 81 2.23 -9.10 6.44
CA MET A 81 3.16 -9.28 5.31
C MET A 81 4.24 -8.19 5.21
N LYS A 82 4.50 -7.42 6.30
CA LYS A 82 5.47 -6.31 6.29
C LYS A 82 6.87 -6.70 5.77
N ALA A 83 7.32 -7.92 6.06
CA ALA A 83 8.65 -8.40 5.62
C ALA A 83 8.78 -8.48 4.09
N ILE A 84 7.71 -8.85 3.37
CA ILE A 84 7.71 -8.89 1.89
C ILE A 84 7.97 -7.51 1.29
N THR A 85 7.50 -6.46 1.94
CA THR A 85 7.70 -5.09 1.47
C THR A 85 9.17 -4.68 1.45
N TYR A 86 9.96 -5.16 2.42
CA TYR A 86 11.40 -4.91 2.41
C TYR A 86 12.07 -5.50 1.16
N PHE A 87 11.75 -6.73 0.82
CA PHE A 87 12.36 -7.40 -0.34
C PHE A 87 11.89 -6.82 -1.67
N SER A 88 10.62 -6.37 -1.76
CA SER A 88 10.08 -5.80 -3.00
C SER A 88 10.46 -4.33 -3.21
N LEU A 89 10.39 -3.49 -2.18
CA LEU A 89 10.57 -2.04 -2.30
C LEU A 89 11.60 -1.46 -1.33
N GLY A 90 11.79 -2.09 -0.17
CA GLY A 90 12.56 -1.53 0.92
C GLY A 90 14.06 -1.54 0.68
N LYS A 91 14.60 -2.65 0.15
CA LYS A 91 16.05 -2.79 -0.06
C LYS A 91 16.67 -1.65 -0.89
N PRO A 92 16.17 -1.32 -2.09
CA PRO A 92 16.74 -0.22 -2.87
C PRO A 92 16.63 1.14 -2.17
N LEU A 93 15.61 1.36 -1.34
CA LEU A 93 15.47 2.58 -0.56
C LEU A 93 16.49 2.67 0.59
N VAL A 94 16.76 1.57 1.30
CA VAL A 94 17.81 1.53 2.33
C VAL A 94 19.18 1.77 1.71
N GLU A 95 19.47 1.15 0.56
CA GLU A 95 20.71 1.35 -0.20
C GLU A 95 20.84 2.80 -0.71
N ALA A 96 19.72 3.46 -1.00
CA ALA A 96 19.67 4.87 -1.38
C ALA A 96 19.83 5.85 -0.20
N GLY A 97 19.88 5.36 1.06
CA GLY A 97 20.12 6.16 2.26
C GLY A 97 18.88 6.54 3.06
N PHE A 98 17.73 5.92 2.82
CA PHE A 98 16.50 6.13 3.60
C PHE A 98 16.34 5.12 4.73
N ALA A 99 15.83 5.55 5.88
CA ALA A 99 15.20 4.64 6.82
C ALA A 99 13.91 4.11 6.20
N VAL A 100 13.72 2.79 6.18
CA VAL A 100 12.52 2.17 5.61
C VAL A 100 11.67 1.55 6.70
N ILE A 101 10.40 1.93 6.73
CA ILE A 101 9.42 1.47 7.72
C ILE A 101 8.41 0.58 7.01
N CYS A 102 8.57 -0.73 7.15
CA CYS A 102 7.63 -1.71 6.62
C CYS A 102 6.51 -1.95 7.64
N ILE A 103 5.28 -1.63 7.29
CA ILE A 103 4.16 -1.69 8.22
C ILE A 103 3.20 -2.85 7.90
N ASN A 104 2.61 -3.43 8.93
CA ASN A 104 1.35 -4.17 8.83
C ASN A 104 0.17 -3.20 9.01
N HIS A 105 -1.00 -3.63 8.59
CA HIS A 105 -2.29 -2.97 8.80
C HIS A 105 -3.38 -4.03 8.94
N ARG A 106 -4.52 -3.70 9.51
CA ARG A 106 -5.67 -4.62 9.59
C ARG A 106 -6.11 -5.04 8.19
N SER A 107 -6.44 -6.32 8.06
CA SER A 107 -7.06 -6.85 6.85
C SER A 107 -8.54 -6.49 6.76
N SER A 108 -9.14 -6.70 5.59
CA SER A 108 -10.59 -6.60 5.41
C SER A 108 -11.37 -7.67 6.19
N GLY A 109 -10.69 -8.73 6.64
CA GLY A 109 -11.22 -9.73 7.57
C GLY A 109 -11.24 -9.24 9.01
N ASP A 110 -10.25 -8.47 9.44
CA ASP A 110 -10.16 -7.91 10.79
C ASP A 110 -11.14 -6.75 10.98
N ALA A 111 -11.18 -5.82 10.00
CA ALA A 111 -12.07 -4.67 10.03
C ALA A 111 -12.31 -4.11 8.62
N LYS A 112 -13.46 -3.48 8.41
CA LYS A 112 -13.78 -2.81 7.15
C LYS A 112 -13.11 -1.44 7.06
N TYR A 113 -12.98 -0.92 5.84
CA TYR A 113 -12.55 0.45 5.63
C TYR A 113 -13.45 1.42 6.47
N PRO A 114 -12.87 2.42 7.13
CA PRO A 114 -11.53 3.01 6.94
C PRO A 114 -10.41 2.45 7.85
N ALA A 115 -10.56 1.27 8.45
CA ALA A 115 -9.59 0.74 9.41
C ALA A 115 -8.15 0.73 8.85
N GLN A 116 -7.97 0.34 7.59
CA GLN A 116 -6.66 0.22 6.93
C GLN A 116 -5.94 1.57 6.83
N ILE A 117 -6.62 2.61 6.41
CA ILE A 117 -6.01 3.95 6.31
C ILE A 117 -5.76 4.56 7.68
N HIS A 118 -6.61 4.30 8.68
CA HIS A 118 -6.37 4.71 10.05
C HIS A 118 -5.10 4.09 10.62
N ASP A 119 -4.81 2.83 10.31
CA ASP A 119 -3.60 2.13 10.73
C ASP A 119 -2.36 2.74 10.07
N VAL A 120 -2.40 2.99 8.76
CA VAL A 120 -1.30 3.67 8.04
C VAL A 120 -0.99 5.03 8.67
N LYS A 121 -2.01 5.84 8.91
CA LYS A 121 -1.85 7.17 9.51
C LYS A 121 -1.35 7.08 10.97
N ALA A 122 -1.81 6.10 11.73
CA ALA A 122 -1.32 5.84 13.08
C ALA A 122 0.18 5.47 13.09
N ALA A 123 0.62 4.62 12.17
CA ALA A 123 2.02 4.26 12.03
C ALA A 123 2.89 5.49 11.70
N ILE A 124 2.43 6.38 10.81
CA ILE A 124 3.15 7.61 10.47
C ILE A 124 3.23 8.56 11.69
N ARG A 125 2.14 8.75 12.44
CA ARG A 125 2.14 9.55 13.67
C ARG A 125 3.10 8.98 14.72
N PHE A 126 3.07 7.65 14.90
CA PHE A 126 3.96 6.95 15.82
C PHE A 126 5.43 7.14 15.47
N ILE A 127 5.80 7.03 14.20
CA ILE A 127 7.17 7.26 13.73
C ILE A 127 7.61 8.70 14.01
N ARG A 128 6.76 9.70 13.76
CA ARG A 128 7.10 11.10 14.09
C ARG A 128 7.26 11.32 15.58
N ALA A 129 6.38 10.77 16.39
CA ALA A 129 6.44 10.89 17.84
C ALA A 129 7.72 10.25 18.44
N ASN A 130 8.26 9.22 17.80
CA ASN A 130 9.40 8.45 18.25
C ASN A 130 10.64 8.62 17.35
N ALA A 131 10.71 9.66 16.55
CA ALA A 131 11.73 9.83 15.51
C ALA A 131 13.16 9.74 16.05
N ALA A 132 13.45 10.39 17.17
CA ALA A 132 14.78 10.35 17.81
C ALA A 132 15.18 8.93 18.25
N LYS A 133 14.23 8.15 18.80
CA LYS A 133 14.45 6.76 19.22
C LYS A 133 14.86 5.87 18.06
N PHE A 134 14.28 6.09 16.88
CA PHE A 134 14.50 5.26 15.69
C PHE A 134 15.51 5.87 14.71
N LYS A 135 16.24 6.92 15.09
CA LYS A 135 17.20 7.64 14.24
C LYS A 135 16.56 8.15 12.94
N ILE A 136 15.35 8.67 13.03
CA ILE A 136 14.58 9.19 11.87
C ILE A 136 14.61 10.71 11.89
N ASP A 137 14.90 11.31 10.74
CA ASP A 137 14.64 12.71 10.46
C ASP A 137 13.22 12.85 9.88
N ALA A 138 12.26 13.13 10.76
CA ALA A 138 10.85 13.23 10.43
C ALA A 138 10.48 14.52 9.66
N SER A 139 11.44 15.35 9.27
CA SER A 139 11.18 16.49 8.38
C SER A 139 10.79 16.04 6.96
N PHE A 140 11.12 14.80 6.61
CA PHE A 140 10.64 14.14 5.40
C PHE A 140 10.19 12.70 5.74
N ILE A 141 8.95 12.39 5.40
CA ILE A 141 8.41 11.02 5.38
C ILE A 141 7.75 10.82 4.01
N GLY A 142 8.37 9.99 3.18
CA GLY A 142 7.77 9.47 1.96
C GLY A 142 6.91 8.23 2.26
N ILE A 143 6.08 7.85 1.30
CA ILE A 143 5.30 6.61 1.37
C ILE A 143 5.29 5.90 0.03
N THR A 144 5.36 4.57 0.05
CA THR A 144 5.27 3.74 -1.15
C THR A 144 4.56 2.43 -0.84
N GLY A 145 4.01 1.82 -1.85
CA GLY A 145 3.41 0.49 -1.75
C GLY A 145 2.99 -0.03 -3.10
N PHE A 146 2.68 -1.31 -3.16
CA PHE A 146 2.26 -1.96 -4.39
C PHE A 146 0.87 -2.59 -4.26
N SER A 147 0.09 -2.62 -5.36
CA SER A 147 -1.27 -3.19 -5.38
C SER A 147 -2.15 -2.51 -4.31
N SER A 148 -2.78 -3.26 -3.40
CA SER A 148 -3.52 -2.67 -2.26
C SER A 148 -2.65 -1.77 -1.36
N GLY A 149 -1.34 -1.99 -1.28
CA GLY A 149 -0.39 -1.09 -0.61
C GLY A 149 -0.17 0.21 -1.39
N GLY A 150 -0.17 0.17 -2.73
CA GLY A 150 -0.18 1.34 -3.62
C GLY A 150 -1.43 2.19 -3.41
N HIS A 151 -2.59 1.53 -3.33
CA HIS A 151 -3.85 2.17 -2.95
C HIS A 151 -3.75 2.90 -1.60
N LEU A 152 -3.30 2.21 -0.53
CA LEU A 152 -3.18 2.82 0.80
C LEU A 152 -2.15 3.95 0.83
N SER A 153 -1.06 3.85 0.06
CA SER A 153 -0.06 4.91 -0.09
C SER A 153 -0.68 6.13 -0.79
N SER A 154 -1.43 5.91 -1.86
CA SER A 154 -2.17 6.97 -2.56
C SER A 154 -3.23 7.60 -1.67
N MET A 155 -4.01 6.79 -0.92
CA MET A 155 -4.97 7.30 0.07
C MET A 155 -4.30 8.17 1.13
N ALA A 156 -3.16 7.75 1.68
CA ALA A 156 -2.43 8.57 2.66
C ALA A 156 -2.06 9.94 2.09
N GLY A 157 -1.56 9.98 0.84
CA GLY A 157 -1.19 11.24 0.18
C GLY A 157 -2.36 12.15 -0.14
N VAL A 158 -3.45 11.62 -0.72
CA VAL A 158 -4.61 12.43 -1.12
C VAL A 158 -5.49 12.88 0.06
N THR A 159 -5.29 12.28 1.24
CA THR A 159 -5.98 12.65 2.48
C THR A 159 -5.08 13.37 3.49
N ASN A 160 -3.94 13.96 3.04
CA ASN A 160 -3.11 14.80 3.88
C ASN A 160 -3.93 15.92 4.52
N GLY A 161 -3.87 16.03 5.85
CA GLY A 161 -4.58 17.05 6.62
C GLY A 161 -6.10 16.86 6.73
N LEU A 162 -6.67 15.80 6.14
CA LEU A 162 -8.10 15.52 6.21
C LEU A 162 -8.43 14.80 7.54
N LYS A 163 -9.08 15.51 8.46
CA LYS A 163 -9.38 15.02 9.81
C LYS A 163 -10.18 13.72 9.83
N ASP A 164 -11.15 13.58 8.95
CA ASP A 164 -12.03 12.40 8.90
C ASP A 164 -11.29 11.13 8.49
N ALA A 165 -10.11 11.27 7.85
CA ALA A 165 -9.25 10.14 7.48
C ALA A 165 -8.20 9.78 8.57
N GLU A 166 -8.06 10.58 9.64
CA GLU A 166 -6.99 10.37 10.64
C GLU A 166 -7.21 9.17 11.55
N GLY A 167 -8.44 8.92 11.98
CA GLY A 167 -8.73 7.91 12.99
C GLY A 167 -8.03 8.17 14.33
N GLU A 168 -8.30 7.31 15.31
CA GLU A 168 -7.78 7.46 16.67
C GLU A 168 -6.81 6.33 17.07
N VAL A 169 -6.46 5.43 16.14
CA VAL A 169 -5.56 4.30 16.41
C VAL A 169 -4.21 4.80 16.93
N GLY A 170 -3.69 4.15 17.96
CA GLY A 170 -2.35 4.33 18.48
C GLY A 170 -2.06 5.63 19.20
N GLY A 171 -3.03 6.48 19.43
CA GLY A 171 -2.79 7.79 20.03
C GLY A 171 -1.89 8.68 19.17
N ASN A 172 -0.94 9.42 19.80
CA ASN A 172 -0.05 10.36 19.11
C ASN A 172 -0.79 11.38 18.22
N LEU A 173 -2.04 11.71 18.55
CA LEU A 173 -2.95 12.51 17.74
C LEU A 173 -2.50 13.97 17.55
N THR A 174 -1.53 14.43 18.33
CA THR A 174 -0.91 15.75 18.17
C THR A 174 0.17 15.80 17.11
N PHE A 175 0.60 14.63 16.60
CA PHE A 175 1.57 14.52 15.51
C PHE A 175 0.86 14.41 14.16
N SER A 176 1.44 15.02 13.13
CA SER A 176 0.90 14.93 11.77
C SER A 176 1.08 13.52 11.17
N SER A 177 0.07 13.04 10.44
CA SER A 177 0.18 11.86 9.58
C SER A 177 0.52 12.20 8.11
N GLU A 178 0.74 13.47 7.79
CA GLU A 178 1.02 13.89 6.41
C GLU A 178 2.30 13.26 5.87
N VAL A 179 2.28 12.95 4.58
CA VAL A 179 3.45 12.46 3.84
C VAL A 179 3.93 13.51 2.83
N ASN A 180 5.23 13.52 2.56
CA ASN A 180 5.87 14.53 1.71
C ASN A 180 5.90 14.11 0.23
N ALA A 181 5.92 12.82 -0.04
CA ALA A 181 5.99 12.25 -1.39
C ALA A 181 5.36 10.85 -1.41
N VAL A 182 4.76 10.47 -2.53
CA VAL A 182 4.09 9.18 -2.73
C VAL A 182 4.63 8.49 -3.97
N VAL A 183 4.97 7.20 -3.85
CA VAL A 183 5.18 6.34 -5.02
C VAL A 183 4.12 5.25 -5.01
N ASP A 184 3.27 5.25 -6.02
CA ASP A 184 2.21 4.27 -6.23
C ASP A 184 2.64 3.24 -7.27
N TRP A 185 2.73 1.98 -6.87
CA TRP A 185 3.00 0.86 -7.76
C TRP A 185 1.69 0.11 -8.04
N PHE A 186 1.14 0.36 -9.23
CA PHE A 186 -0.07 -0.30 -9.74
C PHE A 186 -1.19 -0.45 -8.71
N GLY A 187 -1.41 0.57 -7.88
CA GLY A 187 -2.52 0.61 -6.94
C GLY A 187 -3.85 0.88 -7.64
N PRO A 188 -4.94 0.22 -7.21
CA PRO A 188 -6.27 0.61 -7.66
C PRO A 188 -6.64 1.98 -7.05
N VAL A 189 -7.18 2.89 -7.86
CA VAL A 189 -7.41 4.28 -7.46
C VAL A 189 -8.82 4.81 -7.76
N ASP A 190 -9.55 4.15 -8.65
CA ASP A 190 -10.96 4.43 -8.94
C ASP A 190 -11.77 3.13 -8.86
N MET A 191 -12.30 2.83 -7.67
CA MET A 191 -13.02 1.60 -7.42
C MET A 191 -14.37 1.53 -8.14
N SER A 192 -14.84 2.65 -8.71
CA SER A 192 -16.04 2.67 -9.53
C SER A 192 -15.82 2.06 -10.91
N ARG A 193 -14.56 1.87 -11.33
CA ARG A 193 -14.15 1.40 -12.67
C ARG A 193 -13.12 0.27 -12.62
N MET A 194 -13.15 -0.59 -11.60
CA MET A 194 -12.20 -1.70 -11.48
C MET A 194 -12.44 -2.80 -12.53
N ASN A 195 -13.70 -3.07 -12.89
CA ASN A 195 -13.99 -4.06 -13.90
C ASN A 195 -13.70 -3.51 -15.30
N LYS A 196 -12.56 -3.88 -15.88
CA LYS A 196 -12.10 -3.47 -17.22
C LYS A 196 -12.12 -1.95 -17.46
N CYS A 197 -11.98 -1.16 -16.37
CA CYS A 197 -12.07 0.30 -16.42
C CYS A 197 -13.41 0.90 -16.81
N GLU A 198 -14.48 0.14 -16.75
CA GLU A 198 -15.81 0.56 -17.16
C GLU A 198 -16.80 0.62 -15.99
N THR A 199 -16.80 -0.40 -15.12
CA THR A 199 -17.79 -0.56 -14.05
C THR A 199 -17.13 -1.02 -12.75
N VAL A 200 -17.90 -1.02 -11.65
CA VAL A 200 -17.47 -1.64 -10.39
C VAL A 200 -17.24 -3.14 -10.54
N ASN A 201 -16.38 -3.70 -9.69
CA ASN A 201 -16.25 -5.15 -9.56
C ASN A 201 -17.50 -5.77 -8.93
N ASP A 202 -17.59 -7.09 -8.96
CA ASP A 202 -18.71 -7.85 -8.41
C ASP A 202 -18.72 -7.91 -6.88
N GLU A 203 -19.75 -8.51 -6.32
CA GLU A 203 -19.96 -8.68 -4.90
C GLU A 203 -18.97 -9.61 -4.19
N LYS A 204 -18.15 -10.38 -4.94
CA LYS A 204 -17.11 -11.27 -4.42
C LYS A 204 -15.72 -10.67 -4.55
N SER A 205 -15.61 -9.45 -5.03
CA SER A 205 -14.34 -8.78 -5.23
C SER A 205 -13.65 -8.39 -3.92
N PRO A 206 -12.33 -8.15 -3.94
CA PRO A 206 -11.60 -7.60 -2.79
C PRO A 206 -12.18 -6.27 -2.28
N GLU A 207 -12.66 -5.42 -3.18
CA GLU A 207 -13.32 -4.16 -2.83
C GLU A 207 -14.61 -4.40 -2.05
N ALA A 208 -15.40 -5.41 -2.45
CA ALA A 208 -16.61 -5.79 -1.71
C ALA A 208 -16.27 -6.26 -0.28
N ALA A 209 -15.20 -7.04 -0.13
CA ALA A 209 -14.70 -7.46 1.17
C ALA A 209 -14.22 -6.27 2.01
N LEU A 210 -13.55 -5.30 1.38
CA LEU A 210 -13.02 -4.11 2.04
C LEU A 210 -14.12 -3.19 2.58
N ILE A 211 -15.17 -2.94 1.79
CA ILE A 211 -16.28 -2.06 2.20
C ILE A 211 -17.41 -2.77 2.94
N GLY A 212 -17.36 -4.11 2.99
CA GLY A 212 -18.39 -4.92 3.67
C GLY A 212 -19.72 -4.97 2.94
N GLY A 213 -19.71 -5.01 1.60
CA GLY A 213 -20.91 -5.14 0.77
C GLY A 213 -20.62 -5.02 -0.72
N ALA A 214 -21.61 -5.36 -1.56
CA ALA A 214 -21.45 -5.29 -3.00
C ALA A 214 -21.17 -3.84 -3.48
N PRO A 215 -20.12 -3.58 -4.27
CA PRO A 215 -19.78 -2.23 -4.73
C PRO A 215 -20.93 -1.52 -5.45
N LYS A 216 -21.69 -2.22 -6.27
CA LYS A 216 -22.85 -1.67 -7.01
C LYS A 216 -23.95 -1.09 -6.08
N ASP A 217 -24.08 -1.65 -4.86
CA ASP A 217 -25.10 -1.26 -3.90
C ASP A 217 -24.57 -0.23 -2.87
N ASN A 218 -23.26 0.08 -2.92
CA ASN A 218 -22.57 0.95 -1.97
C ASN A 218 -21.75 2.05 -2.65
N PRO A 219 -22.31 2.88 -3.56
CA PRO A 219 -21.55 3.83 -4.36
C PRO A 219 -20.80 4.89 -3.51
N GLU A 220 -21.33 5.31 -2.37
CA GLU A 220 -20.64 6.26 -1.51
C GLU A 220 -19.41 5.62 -0.85
N LYS A 221 -19.49 4.37 -0.38
CA LYS A 221 -18.31 3.66 0.14
C LYS A 221 -17.27 3.40 -0.95
N VAL A 222 -17.69 3.09 -2.18
CA VAL A 222 -16.80 2.97 -3.35
C VAL A 222 -16.03 4.27 -3.58
N LYS A 223 -16.70 5.40 -3.47
CA LYS A 223 -16.10 6.72 -3.59
C LYS A 223 -15.14 7.04 -2.42
N GLU A 224 -15.51 6.65 -1.19
CA GLU A 224 -14.67 6.83 0.00
C GLU A 224 -13.33 6.07 -0.10
N ILE A 225 -13.34 4.88 -0.70
CA ILE A 225 -12.12 4.09 -0.89
C ILE A 225 -11.38 4.40 -2.20
N SER A 226 -11.80 5.41 -2.98
CA SER A 226 -11.19 5.75 -4.26
C SER A 226 -10.29 6.99 -4.13
N PRO A 227 -8.95 6.85 -4.17
CA PRO A 227 -8.01 7.98 -4.11
C PRO A 227 -8.36 9.12 -5.07
N VAL A 228 -8.77 8.81 -6.29
CA VAL A 228 -9.13 9.80 -7.31
C VAL A 228 -10.24 10.76 -6.85
N SER A 229 -11.14 10.31 -5.97
CA SER A 229 -12.25 11.12 -5.44
C SER A 229 -11.80 12.28 -4.56
N TYR A 230 -10.57 12.23 -4.05
CA TYR A 230 -10.00 13.24 -3.15
C TYR A 230 -9.13 14.26 -3.89
N VAL A 231 -8.51 13.89 -5.02
CA VAL A 231 -7.54 14.73 -5.73
C VAL A 231 -8.09 16.13 -6.03
N ALA A 232 -9.33 16.22 -6.52
CA ALA A 232 -9.93 17.51 -6.87
C ALA A 232 -10.16 18.42 -5.65
N LYS A 233 -10.47 17.83 -4.49
CA LYS A 233 -10.87 18.50 -3.25
C LYS A 233 -9.69 18.77 -2.31
N ALA A 234 -8.58 18.05 -2.47
CA ALA A 234 -7.42 18.17 -1.59
C ALA A 234 -6.81 19.59 -1.70
N GLU A 235 -6.60 20.22 -0.55
CA GLU A 235 -5.94 21.52 -0.43
C GLU A 235 -4.42 21.37 -0.48
N LYS A 236 -3.90 20.25 0.05
CA LYS A 236 -2.48 19.97 0.16
C LYS A 236 -2.17 18.58 -0.35
N LEU A 237 -1.59 18.50 -1.53
CA LEU A 237 -1.14 17.23 -2.12
C LEU A 237 0.38 17.16 -2.12
N PRO A 238 0.97 16.00 -1.75
CA PRO A 238 2.39 15.73 -1.98
C PRO A 238 2.66 15.53 -3.48
N LYS A 239 3.93 15.42 -3.87
CA LYS A 239 4.28 14.94 -5.21
C LYS A 239 4.07 13.45 -5.32
N PHE A 240 3.69 13.00 -6.53
CA PHE A 240 3.43 11.60 -6.85
C PHE A 240 4.31 11.12 -7.99
N LEU A 241 4.83 9.91 -7.83
CA LEU A 241 5.35 9.07 -8.89
C LEU A 241 4.43 7.86 -9.01
N VAL A 242 3.99 7.53 -10.23
CA VAL A 242 3.09 6.38 -10.47
C VAL A 242 3.78 5.40 -11.40
N VAL A 243 3.79 4.11 -11.05
CA VAL A 243 4.43 3.05 -11.83
C VAL A 243 3.41 1.95 -12.13
N HIS A 244 3.26 1.56 -13.39
CA HIS A 244 2.33 0.50 -13.78
C HIS A 244 2.80 -0.24 -15.03
N GLY A 245 2.64 -1.56 -15.03
CA GLY A 245 2.83 -2.39 -16.22
C GLY A 245 1.61 -2.35 -17.14
N ASP A 246 1.81 -2.24 -18.46
CA ASP A 246 0.69 -2.11 -19.40
C ASP A 246 0.00 -3.46 -19.74
N ALA A 247 0.58 -4.59 -19.30
CA ALA A 247 0.01 -5.93 -19.38
C ALA A 247 -0.51 -6.44 -18.01
N ASP A 248 -0.77 -5.55 -17.04
CA ASP A 248 -1.34 -5.91 -15.74
C ASP A 248 -2.78 -6.43 -15.91
N ASN A 249 -2.98 -7.70 -15.51
CA ASN A 249 -4.26 -8.40 -15.60
C ASN A 249 -5.01 -8.50 -14.25
N VAL A 250 -4.48 -7.89 -13.19
CA VAL A 250 -5.07 -7.86 -11.84
C VAL A 250 -5.66 -6.49 -11.54
N VAL A 251 -4.83 -5.44 -11.59
CA VAL A 251 -5.28 -4.05 -11.52
C VAL A 251 -5.21 -3.45 -12.91
N PRO A 252 -6.34 -3.07 -13.51
CA PRO A 252 -6.33 -2.56 -14.89
C PRO A 252 -5.43 -1.33 -15.04
N TYR A 253 -4.55 -1.33 -16.03
CA TYR A 253 -3.58 -0.27 -16.30
C TYR A 253 -4.19 1.15 -16.39
N CYS A 254 -5.43 1.24 -16.87
CA CYS A 254 -6.16 2.50 -16.94
C CYS A 254 -6.43 3.15 -15.57
N GLN A 255 -6.37 2.39 -14.47
CA GLN A 255 -6.44 2.95 -13.11
C GLN A 255 -5.37 4.02 -12.93
N SER A 256 -4.11 3.67 -13.18
CA SER A 256 -2.99 4.62 -13.08
C SER A 256 -3.07 5.75 -14.13
N LYS A 257 -3.60 5.49 -15.32
CA LYS A 257 -3.84 6.55 -16.32
C LYS A 257 -4.80 7.61 -15.78
N PHE A 258 -5.97 7.21 -15.29
CA PHE A 258 -6.96 8.14 -14.73
C PHE A 258 -6.39 8.94 -13.56
N PHE A 259 -5.71 8.26 -12.64
CA PHE A 259 -5.10 8.93 -11.51
C PHE A 259 -4.03 9.94 -11.91
N SER A 260 -3.15 9.54 -12.83
CA SER A 260 -2.09 10.41 -13.35
C SER A 260 -2.65 11.65 -14.07
N GLU A 261 -3.77 11.51 -14.78
CA GLU A 261 -4.44 12.65 -15.40
C GLU A 261 -4.95 13.65 -14.34
N GLU A 262 -5.58 13.18 -13.27
CA GLU A 262 -6.06 14.05 -12.19
C GLU A 262 -4.91 14.70 -11.42
N LEU A 263 -3.85 13.94 -11.09
CA LEU A 263 -2.64 14.46 -10.43
C LEU A 263 -1.93 15.52 -11.30
N ARG A 264 -1.90 15.31 -12.62
CA ARG A 264 -1.31 16.27 -13.56
C ARG A 264 -2.09 17.59 -13.60
N LYS A 265 -3.43 17.54 -13.57
CA LYS A 265 -4.27 18.74 -13.48
C LYS A 265 -3.97 19.58 -12.23
N LYS A 266 -3.56 18.93 -11.14
CA LYS A 266 -3.15 19.58 -9.88
C LYS A 266 -1.66 19.99 -9.87
N GLY A 267 -0.88 19.65 -10.89
CA GLY A 267 0.55 19.94 -10.95
C GLY A 267 1.41 19.18 -9.93
N VAL A 268 0.91 18.04 -9.45
CA VAL A 268 1.59 17.21 -8.42
C VAL A 268 2.11 15.87 -8.94
N LEU A 269 1.82 15.50 -10.19
CA LEU A 269 2.42 14.34 -10.82
C LEU A 269 3.85 14.66 -11.24
N GLU A 270 4.84 13.92 -10.72
CA GLU A 270 6.22 13.98 -11.20
C GLU A 270 6.36 13.22 -12.52
N GLU A 271 6.01 11.94 -12.50
CA GLU A 271 6.09 11.06 -13.68
C GLU A 271 5.05 9.94 -13.55
N PHE A 272 4.51 9.49 -14.68
CA PHE A 272 3.81 8.23 -14.81
C PHE A 272 4.66 7.29 -15.66
N ILE A 273 5.20 6.25 -15.04
CA ILE A 273 6.08 5.27 -15.65
C ILE A 273 5.23 4.09 -16.12
N THR A 274 5.19 3.89 -17.43
CA THR A 274 4.62 2.68 -18.04
C THR A 274 5.74 1.67 -18.25
N VAL A 275 5.58 0.46 -17.72
CA VAL A 275 6.51 -0.65 -17.97
C VAL A 275 5.93 -1.50 -19.08
N PRO A 276 6.57 -1.54 -20.27
CA PRO A 276 6.08 -2.35 -21.38
C PRO A 276 6.05 -3.84 -21.03
N ASP A 277 4.97 -4.51 -21.37
CA ASP A 277 4.70 -5.93 -21.05
C ASP A 277 4.75 -6.24 -19.54
N GLY A 278 4.81 -5.21 -18.70
CA GLY A 278 4.79 -5.33 -17.25
C GLY A 278 3.47 -5.89 -16.74
N GLN A 279 3.57 -6.92 -15.91
CA GLN A 279 2.43 -7.56 -15.25
C GLN A 279 2.31 -7.08 -13.79
N HIS A 280 1.32 -7.61 -13.07
CA HIS A 280 1.11 -7.34 -11.65
C HIS A 280 2.18 -8.03 -10.79
N GLY A 281 3.41 -7.53 -10.77
CA GLY A 281 4.49 -8.15 -9.99
C GLY A 281 5.89 -7.98 -10.57
N PRO A 282 6.71 -9.05 -10.60
CA PRO A 282 8.17 -8.96 -10.72
C PRO A 282 8.71 -8.20 -11.94
N VAL A 283 8.05 -8.25 -13.09
CA VAL A 283 8.52 -7.56 -14.30
C VAL A 283 8.44 -6.03 -14.13
N THR A 284 7.46 -5.55 -13.39
CA THR A 284 7.30 -4.12 -13.08
C THR A 284 8.32 -3.65 -12.06
N PHE A 285 8.80 -4.53 -11.18
CA PHE A 285 9.87 -4.29 -10.22
C PHE A 285 11.23 -4.57 -10.86
N ASN A 286 11.83 -3.60 -11.51
CA ASN A 286 13.11 -3.72 -12.18
C ASN A 286 14.08 -2.59 -11.79
N GLU A 287 15.33 -2.70 -12.23
CA GLU A 287 16.40 -1.76 -11.85
C GLU A 287 16.07 -0.31 -12.24
N ASP A 288 15.50 -0.10 -13.44
CA ASP A 288 15.16 1.25 -13.91
C ASP A 288 14.03 1.87 -13.08
N THR A 289 12.98 1.10 -12.77
CA THR A 289 11.86 1.59 -11.96
C THR A 289 12.26 1.83 -10.51
N TYR A 290 13.13 1.00 -9.93
CA TYR A 290 13.71 1.25 -8.61
C TYR A 290 14.58 2.50 -8.58
N LYS A 291 15.41 2.69 -9.61
CA LYS A 291 16.22 3.90 -9.74
C LYS A 291 15.33 5.15 -9.79
N LYS A 292 14.28 5.14 -10.60
CA LYS A 292 13.30 6.25 -10.67
C LYS A 292 12.63 6.53 -9.31
N MET A 293 12.21 5.50 -8.58
CA MET A 293 11.65 5.63 -7.24
C MET A 293 12.65 6.28 -6.27
N THR A 294 13.88 5.80 -6.23
CA THR A 294 14.90 6.31 -5.31
C THR A 294 15.33 7.73 -5.63
N GLU A 295 15.49 8.06 -6.92
CA GLU A 295 15.79 9.42 -7.40
C GLU A 295 14.66 10.40 -7.07
N PHE A 296 13.40 9.98 -7.27
CA PHE A 296 12.24 10.77 -6.90
C PHE A 296 12.23 11.10 -5.40
N PHE A 297 12.36 10.09 -4.54
CA PHE A 297 12.38 10.36 -3.09
C PHE A 297 13.58 11.20 -2.67
N LYS A 298 14.78 10.98 -3.23
CA LYS A 298 15.95 11.84 -2.96
C LYS A 298 15.69 13.29 -3.33
N LYS A 299 15.14 13.53 -4.52
CA LYS A 299 14.77 14.87 -4.98
C LYS A 299 13.81 15.57 -3.99
N GLU A 300 12.71 14.90 -3.64
CA GLU A 300 11.69 15.47 -2.75
C GLU A 300 12.20 15.63 -1.29
N ALA A 301 13.14 14.78 -0.86
CA ALA A 301 13.80 14.87 0.45
C ALA A 301 14.96 15.89 0.50
N GLY A 302 15.33 16.49 -0.63
CA GLY A 302 16.51 17.36 -0.73
C GLY A 302 17.85 16.64 -0.48
N MET A 303 17.91 15.34 -0.76
CA MET A 303 19.13 14.52 -0.66
C MET A 303 19.92 14.58 -1.98
N LYS A 304 21.25 14.43 -1.87
CA LYS A 304 22.15 14.39 -3.04
C LYS A 304 22.27 12.98 -3.60
#